data_1267fabec1ecda29b3e592a7996ba78a
#
_entry.id   1267fabec1ecda29b3e592a7996ba78a
#
_cell.length_a   1.000
_cell.length_b   1.000
_cell.length_c   1.000
_cell.angle_alpha   90.00
_cell.angle_beta   90.00
_cell.angle_gamma   90.00
#
_symmetry.space_group_name_H-M   'P 1'
#
loop_
_entity.id
_entity.type
_entity.pdbx_description
1 polymer ?
#
loop_
_entity_poly.entity_id
_entity_poly.type
_entity_poly.pdbx_seq_one_letter_code
_entity_poly.pdbx_strand_id
1 'polypeptide(L)'
;MRQCRGKKLNMIKTDVLIVGSGCAALYFALQVPEDKKVLLITKADFESSDSFLAQGGICMLRNEDDYQSYFNDTMKAGHDENDKGSVEIMIRSSQDVIRDLIGYGVEFAKTDDGALAFTREGAHSNKRILFHEDITGKEITSHLLEQAKKRPNITMKEYTTMIDILTSENEDREGGEQPLTVKIGQDTLTDRALTEDHCICRGAVIRNQNGETDTVVADYTVFATGGIGGLYRHSTNFRQLTGDAVAIALKHGIETEHVNYIQVHPTTFYSEEEEDRSFLISESVRGEGAKLYGKDMKRFTNELLPRDLLTIEILKQMKKDGTKHVWEDLRTIPHDELVKHFPNIIEHCKEQGYDVTKECIPVVPAQHYFMGGVRVNYESRTSMPRLYAVGECACNGVHGRNRLASNSLLEALVFAKRAANDMLGTYSREDSPVSVDLSQYNDADALEREYAGLVQDEIEREGGPSSTRIAYRDKFARENEKADAV
;
A
#
# COMPACT_ATOMS: atom_id res chain seq x y z
N MET A 1 -14.87 -2.46 -50.55
CA MET A 1 -14.81 -1.42 -49.46
C MET A 1 -15.76 -1.84 -48.35
N ARG A 2 -15.23 -2.55 -47.35
CA ARG A 2 -15.97 -2.80 -46.10
C ARG A 2 -15.72 -1.59 -45.18
N GLN A 3 -16.71 -0.76 -44.99
CA GLN A 3 -16.71 0.27 -43.96
C GLN A 3 -16.51 -0.41 -42.59
N CYS A 4 -15.36 -0.21 -41.97
CA CYS A 4 -15.21 -0.38 -40.52
C CYS A 4 -16.18 0.59 -39.85
N ARG A 5 -17.34 0.09 -39.40
CA ARG A 5 -18.20 0.83 -38.47
C ARG A 5 -17.39 0.99 -37.18
N GLY A 6 -16.87 2.18 -36.96
CA GLY A 6 -16.25 2.54 -35.69
C GLY A 6 -17.22 2.18 -34.55
N LYS A 7 -16.79 1.29 -33.65
CA LYS A 7 -17.49 1.05 -32.38
C LYS A 7 -17.65 2.43 -31.71
N LYS A 8 -18.87 2.82 -31.41
CA LYS A 8 -19.14 4.02 -30.64
C LYS A 8 -18.45 3.83 -29.30
N LEU A 9 -17.40 4.59 -29.03
CA LEU A 9 -16.74 4.60 -27.71
C LEU A 9 -17.80 4.95 -26.65
N ASN A 10 -17.99 4.08 -25.68
CA ASN A 10 -18.79 4.38 -24.50
C ASN A 10 -17.93 5.24 -23.57
N MET A 11 -18.04 6.55 -23.68
CA MET A 11 -17.35 7.48 -22.79
C MET A 11 -18.14 7.60 -21.49
N ILE A 12 -17.58 7.11 -20.39
CA ILE A 12 -18.12 7.28 -19.05
C ILE A 12 -17.68 8.65 -18.53
N LYS A 13 -18.60 9.42 -17.95
CA LYS A 13 -18.30 10.72 -17.32
C LYS A 13 -18.58 10.66 -15.82
N THR A 14 -17.64 11.13 -15.04
CA THR A 14 -17.74 11.26 -13.58
C THR A 14 -17.04 12.53 -13.12
N ASP A 15 -17.33 13.02 -11.92
CA ASP A 15 -16.63 14.16 -11.34
C ASP A 15 -15.26 13.69 -10.77
N VAL A 16 -15.24 12.51 -10.10
CA VAL A 16 -14.03 11.93 -9.53
C VAL A 16 -13.90 10.45 -9.92
N LEU A 17 -12.75 10.09 -10.46
CA LEU A 17 -12.36 8.70 -10.69
C LEU A 17 -11.37 8.26 -9.61
N ILE A 18 -11.68 7.18 -8.89
CA ILE A 18 -10.81 6.56 -7.90
C ILE A 18 -10.41 5.17 -8.38
N VAL A 19 -9.10 4.89 -8.41
CA VAL A 19 -8.55 3.63 -8.91
C VAL A 19 -7.94 2.84 -7.77
N GLY A 20 -8.61 1.76 -7.34
CA GLY A 20 -8.27 0.90 -6.23
C GLY A 20 -9.42 0.72 -5.26
N SER A 21 -9.34 -0.29 -4.38
CA SER A 21 -10.36 -0.65 -3.38
C SER A 21 -9.81 -0.78 -1.95
N GLY A 22 -8.56 -0.40 -1.72
CA GLY A 22 -7.96 -0.39 -0.39
C GLY A 22 -8.57 0.70 0.52
N CYS A 23 -8.18 0.70 1.80
CA CYS A 23 -8.70 1.63 2.80
C CYS A 23 -8.54 3.10 2.37
N ALA A 24 -7.45 3.48 1.70
CA ALA A 24 -7.24 4.83 1.19
C ALA A 24 -8.31 5.24 0.17
N ALA A 25 -8.58 4.38 -0.83
CA ALA A 25 -9.58 4.61 -1.86
C ALA A 25 -10.99 4.80 -1.28
N LEU A 26 -11.39 3.85 -0.41
CA LEU A 26 -12.71 3.86 0.23
C LEU A 26 -12.89 5.07 1.15
N TYR A 27 -11.87 5.38 1.94
CA TYR A 27 -11.92 6.51 2.86
C TYR A 27 -11.92 7.85 2.13
N PHE A 28 -11.14 7.99 1.04
CA PHE A 28 -11.22 9.14 0.13
C PHE A 28 -12.64 9.29 -0.43
N ALA A 29 -13.22 8.22 -0.97
CA ALA A 29 -14.56 8.24 -1.56
C ALA A 29 -15.63 8.70 -0.55
N LEU A 30 -15.51 8.31 0.71
CA LEU A 30 -16.43 8.70 1.79
C LEU A 30 -16.31 10.18 2.20
N GLN A 31 -15.18 10.85 1.92
CA GLN A 31 -15.04 12.29 2.13
C GLN A 31 -15.72 13.12 1.02
N VAL A 32 -15.98 12.52 -0.15
CA VAL A 32 -16.59 13.25 -1.28
C VAL A 32 -18.09 13.47 -1.03
N PRO A 33 -18.61 14.72 -1.11
CA PRO A 33 -20.01 15.02 -0.85
C PRO A 33 -20.94 14.42 -1.92
N GLU A 34 -22.22 14.24 -1.57
CA GLU A 34 -23.20 13.53 -2.43
C GLU A 34 -23.58 14.25 -3.72
N ASP A 35 -23.28 15.53 -3.83
CA ASP A 35 -23.48 16.31 -5.07
C ASP A 35 -22.41 16.05 -6.14
N LYS A 36 -21.36 15.29 -5.84
CA LYS A 36 -20.29 14.89 -6.74
C LYS A 36 -20.40 13.39 -7.09
N LYS A 37 -20.32 13.07 -8.36
CA LYS A 37 -20.33 11.68 -8.85
C LYS A 37 -18.93 11.08 -8.69
N VAL A 38 -18.87 9.95 -8.03
CA VAL A 38 -17.63 9.17 -7.85
C VAL A 38 -17.77 7.86 -8.61
N LEU A 39 -16.78 7.55 -9.43
CA LEU A 39 -16.58 6.21 -9.98
C LEU A 39 -15.36 5.59 -9.32
N LEU A 40 -15.57 4.50 -8.57
CA LEU A 40 -14.51 3.71 -7.97
C LEU A 40 -14.35 2.41 -8.75
N ILE A 41 -13.15 2.13 -9.24
CA ILE A 41 -12.84 0.93 -10.01
C ILE A 41 -11.76 0.11 -9.30
N THR A 42 -11.81 -1.21 -9.45
CA THR A 42 -10.80 -2.12 -8.92
C THR A 42 -10.50 -3.25 -9.89
N LYS A 43 -9.23 -3.66 -9.95
CA LYS A 43 -8.70 -4.69 -10.85
C LYS A 43 -9.24 -6.10 -10.53
N ALA A 44 -9.58 -6.34 -9.26
CA ALA A 44 -10.20 -7.57 -8.77
C ALA A 44 -11.54 -7.25 -8.07
N ASP A 45 -12.04 -8.10 -7.18
CA ASP A 45 -13.14 -7.78 -6.29
C ASP A 45 -12.74 -6.74 -5.23
N PHE A 46 -13.73 -6.17 -4.52
CA PHE A 46 -13.48 -5.09 -3.57
C PHE A 46 -12.76 -5.53 -2.30
N GLU A 47 -12.76 -6.80 -1.97
CA GLU A 47 -12.11 -7.35 -0.78
C GLU A 47 -10.64 -7.76 -1.06
N SER A 48 -10.27 -7.90 -2.32
CA SER A 48 -8.92 -8.27 -2.76
C SER A 48 -7.97 -7.07 -2.72
N SER A 49 -7.74 -6.52 -1.52
CA SER A 49 -6.77 -5.44 -1.25
C SER A 49 -5.86 -5.79 -0.07
N ASP A 50 -4.60 -5.33 -0.11
CA ASP A 50 -3.66 -5.57 0.98
C ASP A 50 -4.10 -4.91 2.29
N SER A 51 -4.89 -3.84 2.22
CA SER A 51 -5.53 -3.25 3.40
C SER A 51 -6.43 -4.25 4.13
N PHE A 52 -7.16 -5.10 3.39
CA PHE A 52 -8.02 -6.14 3.94
C PHE A 52 -7.22 -7.25 4.63
N LEU A 53 -5.98 -7.48 4.20
CA LEU A 53 -5.10 -8.53 4.72
C LEU A 53 -4.28 -8.10 5.93
N ALA A 54 -4.25 -6.82 6.28
CA ALA A 54 -3.39 -6.32 7.34
C ALA A 54 -3.76 -6.94 8.71
N GLN A 55 -2.84 -7.76 9.24
CA GLN A 55 -3.05 -8.50 10.49
C GLN A 55 -2.75 -7.66 11.74
N GLY A 56 -1.77 -6.76 11.66
CA GLY A 56 -1.31 -5.95 12.79
C GLY A 56 -2.38 -4.97 13.27
N GLY A 57 -1.99 -3.73 13.50
CA GLY A 57 -2.93 -2.72 13.96
C GLY A 57 -2.78 -1.41 13.22
N ILE A 58 -3.34 -0.37 13.81
CA ILE A 58 -3.21 1.01 13.37
C ILE A 58 -2.68 1.87 14.52
N CYS A 59 -1.62 2.63 14.26
CA CYS A 59 -1.06 3.53 15.27
C CYS A 59 -1.99 4.71 15.55
N MET A 60 -1.99 5.19 16.81
CA MET A 60 -2.66 6.42 17.21
C MET A 60 -1.80 7.17 18.24
N LEU A 61 -1.69 8.48 18.11
CA LEU A 61 -1.15 9.35 19.15
C LEU A 61 -2.06 9.30 20.38
N ARG A 62 -1.59 8.77 21.49
CA ARG A 62 -2.41 8.62 22.71
C ARG A 62 -2.66 9.97 23.41
N ASN A 63 -1.60 10.74 23.57
CA ASN A 63 -1.59 12.07 24.16
C ASN A 63 -0.31 12.80 23.75
N GLU A 64 -0.15 14.05 24.12
CA GLU A 64 1.01 14.86 23.72
C GLU A 64 2.34 14.32 24.28
N ASP A 65 2.33 13.67 25.45
CA ASP A 65 3.56 13.07 26.02
C ASP A 65 4.10 11.91 25.17
N ASP A 66 3.24 11.24 24.39
CA ASP A 66 3.66 10.16 23.48
C ASP A 66 4.21 10.69 22.12
N TYR A 67 3.97 11.97 21.77
CA TYR A 67 4.34 12.51 20.46
C TYR A 67 5.82 12.32 20.15
N GLN A 68 6.71 12.77 21.02
CA GLN A 68 8.14 12.74 20.75
C GLN A 68 8.67 11.30 20.60
N SER A 69 8.15 10.37 21.40
CA SER A 69 8.55 8.96 21.28
C SER A 69 8.03 8.33 19.99
N TYR A 70 6.81 8.65 19.58
CA TYR A 70 6.23 8.15 18.33
C TYR A 70 6.98 8.70 17.11
N PHE A 71 7.26 10.01 17.11
CA PHE A 71 8.04 10.66 16.06
C PHE A 71 9.43 10.03 15.94
N ASN A 72 10.16 9.87 17.05
CA ASN A 72 11.50 9.28 17.07
C ASN A 72 11.50 7.80 16.61
N ASP A 73 10.50 7.00 17.04
CA ASP A 73 10.38 5.60 16.62
C ASP A 73 10.18 5.52 15.09
N THR A 74 9.33 6.40 14.53
CA THR A 74 9.06 6.46 13.09
C THR A 74 10.32 6.87 12.31
N MET A 75 11.00 7.95 12.73
CA MET A 75 12.22 8.41 12.10
C MET A 75 13.32 7.35 12.14
N LYS A 76 13.54 6.75 13.31
CA LYS A 76 14.54 5.69 13.49
C LYS A 76 14.26 4.45 12.63
N ALA A 77 12.99 4.05 12.52
CA ALA A 77 12.61 2.91 11.68
C ALA A 77 12.89 3.20 10.20
N GLY A 78 12.64 4.43 9.76
CA GLY A 78 12.89 4.89 8.39
C GLY A 78 14.35 5.27 8.10
N HIS A 79 15.28 4.98 9.02
CA HIS A 79 16.72 5.32 8.93
C HIS A 79 16.99 6.82 8.83
N ASP A 80 16.12 7.66 9.40
CA ASP A 80 16.15 9.13 9.34
C ASP A 80 16.03 9.70 7.90
N GLU A 81 15.58 8.86 6.94
CA GLU A 81 15.30 9.25 5.55
C GLU A 81 13.83 9.65 5.33
N ASN A 82 13.06 9.75 6.43
CA ASN A 82 11.66 10.17 6.41
C ASN A 82 11.53 11.68 6.16
N ASP A 83 10.46 12.09 5.50
CA ASP A 83 10.02 13.49 5.50
C ASP A 83 9.39 13.83 6.85
N LYS A 84 10.02 14.75 7.58
CA LYS A 84 9.62 15.12 8.95
C LYS A 84 8.23 15.73 9.01
N GLY A 85 7.86 16.53 8.01
CA GLY A 85 6.55 17.15 7.93
C GLY A 85 5.45 16.13 7.72
N SER A 86 5.66 15.18 6.82
CA SER A 86 4.74 14.07 6.59
C SER A 86 4.56 13.20 7.83
N VAL A 87 5.64 12.91 8.56
CA VAL A 87 5.57 12.15 9.82
C VAL A 87 4.76 12.92 10.87
N GLU A 88 5.00 14.22 11.02
CA GLU A 88 4.24 15.06 11.95
C GLU A 88 2.76 15.13 11.58
N ILE A 89 2.44 15.34 10.29
CA ILE A 89 1.07 15.34 9.78
C ILE A 89 0.37 14.02 10.14
N MET A 90 1.00 12.89 9.84
CA MET A 90 0.42 11.57 10.12
C MET A 90 0.12 11.41 11.61
N ILE A 91 1.09 11.68 12.47
CA ILE A 91 0.95 11.48 13.92
C ILE A 91 -0.16 12.37 14.51
N ARG A 92 -0.15 13.67 14.20
CA ARG A 92 -1.10 14.63 14.75
C ARG A 92 -2.53 14.44 14.24
N SER A 93 -2.70 13.90 13.03
CA SER A 93 -4.02 13.62 12.45
C SER A 93 -4.61 12.27 12.92
N SER A 94 -3.83 11.45 13.61
CA SER A 94 -4.21 10.07 13.92
C SER A 94 -5.50 9.94 14.74
N GLN A 95 -5.69 10.79 15.74
CA GLN A 95 -6.88 10.74 16.60
C GLN A 95 -8.16 11.08 15.84
N ASP A 96 -8.09 11.99 14.86
CA ASP A 96 -9.24 12.36 14.03
C ASP A 96 -9.63 11.21 13.10
N VAL A 97 -8.65 10.55 12.49
CA VAL A 97 -8.88 9.36 11.66
C VAL A 97 -9.51 8.23 12.48
N ILE A 98 -8.98 7.92 13.66
CA ILE A 98 -9.54 6.87 14.52
C ILE A 98 -10.98 7.20 14.93
N ARG A 99 -11.28 8.48 15.22
CA ARG A 99 -12.65 8.91 15.55
C ARG A 99 -13.60 8.69 14.36
N ASP A 100 -13.16 9.00 13.15
CA ASP A 100 -13.95 8.75 11.94
C ASP A 100 -14.20 7.25 11.73
N LEU A 101 -13.17 6.40 11.90
CA LEU A 101 -13.30 4.95 11.77
C LEU A 101 -14.33 4.39 12.76
N ILE A 102 -14.27 4.79 14.02
CA ILE A 102 -15.26 4.41 15.03
C ILE A 102 -16.65 4.91 14.61
N GLY A 103 -16.75 6.12 14.07
CA GLY A 103 -17.99 6.68 13.52
C GLY A 103 -18.56 5.87 12.34
N TYR A 104 -17.71 5.21 11.55
CA TYR A 104 -18.11 4.28 10.49
C TYR A 104 -18.44 2.87 10.99
N GLY A 105 -18.27 2.60 12.29
CA GLY A 105 -18.63 1.34 12.92
C GLY A 105 -17.46 0.39 13.17
N VAL A 106 -16.22 0.82 12.94
CA VAL A 106 -15.02 -0.01 13.21
C VAL A 106 -14.90 -0.28 14.71
N GLU A 107 -14.73 -1.53 15.07
CA GLU A 107 -14.60 -1.98 16.45
C GLU A 107 -13.14 -2.32 16.77
N PHE A 108 -12.52 -1.55 17.66
CA PHE A 108 -11.22 -1.87 18.22
C PHE A 108 -11.33 -2.61 19.53
N ALA A 109 -10.34 -3.42 19.87
CA ALA A 109 -10.25 -4.09 21.16
C ALA A 109 -10.37 -3.10 22.32
N LYS A 110 -11.06 -3.51 23.40
CA LYS A 110 -11.30 -2.70 24.59
C LYS A 110 -10.76 -3.39 25.82
N THR A 111 -10.40 -2.59 26.81
CA THR A 111 -10.08 -3.03 28.17
C THR A 111 -11.37 -3.35 28.94
N ASP A 112 -11.26 -4.01 30.09
CA ASP A 112 -12.40 -4.43 30.90
C ASP A 112 -13.28 -3.24 31.37
N ASP A 113 -12.72 -2.04 31.46
CA ASP A 113 -13.41 -0.79 31.77
C ASP A 113 -14.02 -0.09 30.55
N GLY A 114 -13.92 -0.70 29.36
CA GLY A 114 -14.50 -0.23 28.10
C GLY A 114 -13.65 0.82 27.36
N ALA A 115 -12.45 1.16 27.83
CA ALA A 115 -11.53 2.03 27.11
C ALA A 115 -10.86 1.27 25.93
N LEU A 116 -10.30 2.01 24.97
CA LEU A 116 -9.54 1.41 23.88
C LEU A 116 -8.29 0.69 24.42
N ALA A 117 -8.10 -0.55 24.02
CA ALA A 117 -6.92 -1.32 24.35
C ALA A 117 -5.79 -1.01 23.35
N PHE A 118 -4.56 -0.88 23.85
CA PHE A 118 -3.38 -0.61 23.05
C PHE A 118 -2.35 -1.71 23.20
N THR A 119 -1.80 -2.15 22.07
CA THR A 119 -0.66 -3.06 22.03
C THR A 119 0.61 -2.36 21.52
N ARG A 120 1.71 -3.10 21.50
CA ARG A 120 3.01 -2.67 21.02
C ARG A 120 3.61 -3.74 20.12
N GLU A 121 4.11 -3.34 18.97
CA GLU A 121 4.92 -4.17 18.08
C GLU A 121 6.41 -3.82 18.18
N GLY A 122 7.24 -4.57 17.47
CA GLY A 122 8.67 -4.33 17.38
C GLY A 122 9.01 -2.89 16.96
N ALA A 123 10.12 -2.36 17.45
CA ALA A 123 10.63 -1.00 17.22
C ALA A 123 9.76 0.15 17.78
N HIS A 124 8.61 -0.12 18.40
CA HIS A 124 7.85 0.89 19.15
C HIS A 124 8.33 1.02 20.60
N SER A 125 8.52 2.24 21.08
CA SER A 125 8.88 2.52 22.48
C SER A 125 7.68 2.36 23.41
N ASN A 126 6.47 2.71 22.95
CA ASN A 126 5.24 2.72 23.74
C ASN A 126 4.13 1.88 23.10
N LYS A 127 3.12 1.50 23.93
CA LYS A 127 1.87 0.93 23.45
C LYS A 127 1.03 2.02 22.80
N ARG A 128 0.86 2.02 21.48
CA ARG A 128 0.08 3.01 20.72
C ARG A 128 -0.71 2.42 19.56
N ILE A 129 -0.74 1.11 19.45
CA ILE A 129 -1.35 0.40 18.33
C ILE A 129 -2.72 -0.08 18.76
N LEU A 130 -3.76 0.38 18.08
CA LEU A 130 -5.11 -0.15 18.15
C LEU A 130 -5.23 -1.37 17.25
N PHE A 131 -6.01 -2.37 17.65
CA PHE A 131 -6.12 -3.63 16.94
C PHE A 131 -7.52 -4.24 17.11
N HIS A 132 -7.86 -5.16 16.22
CA HIS A 132 -9.02 -6.05 16.31
C HIS A 132 -8.53 -7.46 15.99
N GLU A 133 -8.30 -8.28 17.03
CA GLU A 133 -7.67 -9.60 16.90
C GLU A 133 -6.40 -9.53 16.04
N ASP A 134 -6.24 -10.45 15.07
CA ASP A 134 -5.19 -10.42 14.03
C ASP A 134 -5.75 -10.11 12.63
N ILE A 135 -6.86 -9.34 12.56
CA ILE A 135 -7.59 -8.99 11.33
C ILE A 135 -7.97 -7.49 11.27
N THR A 136 -7.18 -6.61 11.88
CA THR A 136 -7.50 -5.18 11.99
C THR A 136 -7.77 -4.53 10.63
N GLY A 137 -7.01 -4.90 9.60
CA GLY A 137 -7.21 -4.38 8.25
C GLY A 137 -8.55 -4.80 7.65
N LYS A 138 -8.96 -6.05 7.85
CA LYS A 138 -10.26 -6.56 7.43
C LYS A 138 -11.39 -5.78 8.12
N GLU A 139 -11.29 -5.59 9.43
CA GLU A 139 -12.26 -4.84 10.22
C GLU A 139 -12.45 -3.42 9.66
N ILE A 140 -11.35 -2.68 9.48
CA ILE A 140 -11.39 -1.31 8.95
C ILE A 140 -11.95 -1.29 7.52
N THR A 141 -11.39 -2.12 6.64
CA THR A 141 -11.71 -2.05 5.21
C THR A 141 -13.14 -2.51 4.91
N SER A 142 -13.65 -3.53 5.62
CA SER A 142 -15.03 -3.99 5.48
C SER A 142 -16.03 -2.92 5.86
N HIS A 143 -15.82 -2.23 6.98
CA HIS A 143 -16.72 -1.15 7.42
C HIS A 143 -16.70 0.02 6.45
N LEU A 144 -15.53 0.44 5.95
CA LEU A 144 -15.43 1.49 4.93
C LEU A 144 -16.14 1.09 3.64
N LEU A 145 -15.98 -0.18 3.20
CA LEU A 145 -16.65 -0.72 2.02
C LEU A 145 -18.18 -0.72 2.18
N GLU A 146 -18.68 -1.14 3.33
CA GLU A 146 -20.11 -1.10 3.62
C GLU A 146 -20.67 0.32 3.60
N GLN A 147 -19.95 1.29 4.15
CA GLN A 147 -20.37 2.68 4.11
C GLN A 147 -20.34 3.24 2.67
N ALA A 148 -19.31 2.91 1.89
CA ALA A 148 -19.22 3.34 0.49
C ALA A 148 -20.38 2.76 -0.36
N LYS A 149 -20.76 1.50 -0.14
CA LYS A 149 -21.91 0.85 -0.79
C LYS A 149 -23.26 1.55 -0.49
N LYS A 150 -23.38 2.24 0.64
CA LYS A 150 -24.61 2.97 1.04
C LYS A 150 -24.71 4.36 0.40
N ARG A 151 -23.62 4.89 -0.18
CA ARG A 151 -23.57 6.24 -0.74
C ARG A 151 -24.12 6.28 -2.17
N PRO A 152 -25.20 7.03 -2.44
CA PRO A 152 -25.86 7.03 -3.75
C PRO A 152 -25.01 7.67 -4.88
N ASN A 153 -24.05 8.50 -4.52
CA ASN A 153 -23.14 9.16 -5.46
C ASN A 153 -21.92 8.33 -5.84
N ILE A 154 -21.68 7.18 -5.17
CA ILE A 154 -20.52 6.31 -5.44
C ILE A 154 -20.97 5.13 -6.30
N THR A 155 -20.48 5.10 -7.53
CA THR A 155 -20.63 3.95 -8.42
C THR A 155 -19.36 3.10 -8.32
N MET A 156 -19.52 1.80 -8.08
CA MET A 156 -18.41 0.88 -7.84
C MET A 156 -18.36 -0.19 -8.93
N LYS A 157 -17.16 -0.46 -9.49
CA LYS A 157 -16.95 -1.47 -10.53
C LYS A 157 -15.75 -2.36 -10.21
N GLU A 158 -16.03 -3.64 -10.05
CA GLU A 158 -15.01 -4.70 -9.93
C GLU A 158 -14.48 -5.12 -11.29
N TYR A 159 -13.34 -5.83 -11.28
CA TYR A 159 -12.72 -6.42 -12.47
C TYR A 159 -12.56 -5.41 -13.60
N THR A 160 -12.23 -4.18 -13.22
CA THR A 160 -12.03 -3.06 -14.12
C THR A 160 -10.63 -2.48 -13.86
N THR A 161 -9.72 -2.69 -14.79
CA THR A 161 -8.32 -2.28 -14.69
C THR A 161 -8.12 -0.92 -15.35
N MET A 162 -7.48 0.02 -14.66
CA MET A 162 -6.90 1.19 -15.29
C MET A 162 -5.67 0.74 -16.10
N ILE A 163 -5.65 1.02 -17.39
CA ILE A 163 -4.53 0.64 -18.26
C ILE A 163 -3.71 1.84 -18.74
N ASP A 164 -4.24 3.04 -18.63
CA ASP A 164 -3.52 4.30 -18.84
C ASP A 164 -4.35 5.48 -18.31
N ILE A 165 -3.76 6.67 -18.28
CA ILE A 165 -4.48 7.91 -18.03
C ILE A 165 -4.84 8.64 -19.33
N LEU A 166 -5.89 9.47 -19.25
CA LEU A 166 -6.20 10.44 -20.29
C LEU A 166 -5.55 11.77 -19.92
N THR A 167 -4.93 12.44 -20.87
CA THR A 167 -4.29 13.74 -20.66
C THR A 167 -4.76 14.76 -21.69
N SER A 168 -4.66 16.05 -21.34
CA SER A 168 -4.75 17.17 -22.27
C SER A 168 -3.70 18.20 -21.95
N GLU A 169 -3.36 19.07 -22.92
CA GLU A 169 -2.43 20.17 -22.68
C GLU A 169 -2.97 21.14 -21.61
N ASN A 170 -2.08 21.67 -20.80
CA ASN A 170 -2.42 22.65 -19.78
C ASN A 170 -2.27 24.06 -20.39
N GLU A 171 -3.39 24.65 -20.79
CA GLU A 171 -3.39 25.99 -21.45
C GLU A 171 -3.19 27.15 -20.45
N ASP A 172 -3.39 26.91 -19.14
CA ASP A 172 -3.39 27.97 -18.11
C ASP A 172 -1.99 28.21 -17.46
N ARG A 173 -0.92 27.74 -18.06
CA ARG A 173 0.40 27.79 -17.44
C ARG A 173 1.07 29.16 -17.53
N GLU A 174 0.99 29.97 -16.48
CA GLU A 174 2.05 30.92 -16.12
C GLU A 174 3.03 30.19 -15.17
N GLY A 175 4.22 29.84 -15.67
CA GLY A 175 5.20 29.07 -14.95
C GLY A 175 5.68 29.74 -13.66
N GLY A 176 5.69 28.98 -12.56
CA GLY A 176 6.32 29.38 -11.32
C GLY A 176 5.97 28.43 -10.19
N GLU A 177 6.95 27.64 -9.75
CA GLU A 177 6.90 26.94 -8.48
C GLU A 177 6.62 27.94 -7.36
N GLN A 178 5.46 27.88 -6.73
CA GLN A 178 5.27 28.47 -5.42
C GLN A 178 5.25 27.34 -4.39
N PRO A 179 6.25 27.26 -3.51
CA PRO A 179 6.20 26.31 -2.41
C PRO A 179 4.98 26.65 -1.55
N LEU A 180 4.04 25.71 -1.49
CA LEU A 180 2.92 25.79 -0.59
C LEU A 180 3.45 25.71 0.83
N THR A 181 3.02 26.59 1.71
CA THR A 181 3.27 26.49 3.15
C THR A 181 2.05 25.93 3.83
N VAL A 182 2.23 24.88 4.61
CA VAL A 182 1.16 24.22 5.36
C VAL A 182 1.33 24.52 6.85
N LYS A 183 0.26 24.97 7.51
CA LYS A 183 0.24 25.15 8.96
C LYS A 183 -0.14 23.85 9.64
N ILE A 184 0.72 23.34 10.53
CA ILE A 184 0.48 22.17 11.35
C ILE A 184 0.70 22.58 12.81
N GLY A 185 -0.39 22.67 13.57
CA GLY A 185 -0.33 23.23 14.92
C GLY A 185 0.12 24.70 14.92
N GLN A 186 1.25 24.99 15.58
CA GLN A 186 1.87 26.33 15.62
C GLN A 186 2.95 26.51 14.56
N ASP A 187 3.38 25.44 13.91
CA ASP A 187 4.47 25.46 12.94
C ASP A 187 3.99 25.67 11.52
N THR A 188 4.80 26.33 10.72
CA THR A 188 4.59 26.48 9.26
C THR A 188 5.64 25.65 8.57
N LEU A 189 5.21 24.58 7.93
CA LEU A 189 6.08 23.71 7.11
C LEU A 189 6.05 24.17 5.66
N THR A 190 7.21 24.14 5.02
CA THR A 190 7.31 24.29 3.57
C THR A 190 6.96 22.95 2.95
N ASP A 191 5.95 22.92 2.09
CA ASP A 191 5.52 21.72 1.41
C ASP A 191 6.61 21.19 0.48
N ARG A 192 6.51 19.92 0.13
CA ARG A 192 7.37 19.24 -0.85
C ARG A 192 7.08 19.82 -2.23
N ALA A 193 8.04 20.57 -2.79
CA ALA A 193 7.89 21.17 -4.11
C ALA A 193 7.75 20.09 -5.18
N LEU A 194 6.80 20.27 -6.09
CA LEU A 194 6.58 19.45 -7.28
C LEU A 194 6.82 20.31 -8.52
N THR A 195 7.43 19.71 -9.54
CA THR A 195 7.51 20.34 -10.86
C THR A 195 6.20 20.10 -11.58
N GLU A 196 5.41 21.14 -11.83
CA GLU A 196 4.14 20.97 -12.54
C GLU A 196 4.35 20.49 -13.98
N ASP A 197 3.57 19.50 -14.40
CA ASP A 197 3.55 18.98 -15.76
C ASP A 197 2.86 19.96 -16.74
N HIS A 198 3.24 19.87 -18.01
CA HIS A 198 2.58 20.60 -19.11
C HIS A 198 1.21 20.01 -19.44
N CYS A 199 0.91 18.83 -18.98
CA CYS A 199 -0.37 18.13 -19.18
C CYS A 199 -1.18 18.07 -17.90
N ILE A 200 -2.50 18.01 -18.04
CA ILE A 200 -3.43 17.75 -16.95
C ILE A 200 -4.08 16.37 -17.12
N CYS A 201 -4.34 15.70 -16.01
CA CYS A 201 -5.08 14.43 -16.02
C CYS A 201 -6.58 14.68 -16.26
N ARG A 202 -7.16 13.88 -17.16
CA ARG A 202 -8.55 13.98 -17.62
C ARG A 202 -9.34 12.69 -17.39
N GLY A 203 -8.84 11.78 -16.58
CA GLY A 203 -9.44 10.47 -16.36
C GLY A 203 -8.52 9.33 -16.76
N ALA A 204 -9.11 8.22 -17.20
CA ALA A 204 -8.35 7.02 -17.52
C ALA A 204 -8.90 6.24 -18.71
N VAL A 205 -8.01 5.44 -19.32
CA VAL A 205 -8.36 4.33 -20.18
C VAL A 205 -8.50 3.10 -19.28
N ILE A 206 -9.62 2.40 -19.40
CA ILE A 206 -9.93 1.23 -18.57
C ILE A 206 -10.18 -0.01 -19.43
N ARG A 207 -9.96 -1.17 -18.85
CA ARG A 207 -10.31 -2.47 -19.44
C ARG A 207 -11.19 -3.24 -18.47
N ASN A 208 -12.34 -3.71 -18.95
CA ASN A 208 -13.27 -4.50 -18.14
C ASN A 208 -12.89 -6.01 -18.17
N GLN A 209 -13.61 -6.81 -17.39
CA GLN A 209 -13.41 -8.27 -17.30
C GLN A 209 -13.54 -9.04 -18.63
N ASN A 210 -14.24 -8.46 -19.62
CA ASN A 210 -14.41 -9.06 -20.95
C ASN A 210 -13.26 -8.69 -21.91
N GLY A 211 -12.25 -7.95 -21.43
CA GLY A 211 -11.14 -7.44 -22.25
C GLY A 211 -11.50 -6.23 -23.11
N GLU A 212 -12.69 -5.65 -22.93
CA GLU A 212 -13.10 -4.47 -23.67
C GLU A 212 -12.47 -3.21 -23.06
N THR A 213 -11.93 -2.36 -23.93
CA THR A 213 -11.30 -1.10 -23.55
C THR A 213 -12.30 0.05 -23.72
N ASP A 214 -12.45 0.84 -22.65
CA ASP A 214 -13.31 2.02 -22.59
C ASP A 214 -12.54 3.24 -22.04
N THR A 215 -13.16 4.42 -22.08
CA THR A 215 -12.61 5.64 -21.50
C THR A 215 -13.51 6.19 -20.40
N VAL A 216 -12.88 6.65 -19.32
CA VAL A 216 -13.52 7.40 -18.25
C VAL A 216 -12.95 8.82 -18.26
N VAL A 217 -13.80 9.81 -18.53
CA VAL A 217 -13.44 11.23 -18.39
C VAL A 217 -13.86 11.69 -17.00
N ALA A 218 -12.94 12.27 -16.28
CA ALA A 218 -13.11 12.73 -14.91
C ALA A 218 -12.53 14.14 -14.72
N ASP A 219 -13.11 14.95 -13.84
CA ASP A 219 -12.52 16.22 -13.46
C ASP A 219 -11.25 16.03 -12.62
N TYR A 220 -11.26 14.98 -11.78
CA TYR A 220 -10.12 14.57 -10.96
C TYR A 220 -9.96 13.04 -10.95
N THR A 221 -8.71 12.59 -10.91
CA THR A 221 -8.34 11.17 -10.82
C THR A 221 -7.49 10.93 -9.58
N VAL A 222 -7.74 9.81 -8.89
CA VAL A 222 -7.04 9.42 -7.67
C VAL A 222 -6.44 8.03 -7.85
N PHE A 223 -5.13 7.92 -7.80
CA PHE A 223 -4.41 6.66 -7.72
C PHE A 223 -4.44 6.15 -6.28
N ALA A 224 -4.99 4.97 -6.08
CA ALA A 224 -5.01 4.24 -4.81
C ALA A 224 -4.77 2.74 -5.07
N THR A 225 -3.86 2.46 -6.02
CA THR A 225 -3.67 1.16 -6.67
C THR A 225 -2.87 0.16 -5.85
N GLY A 226 -2.38 0.54 -4.67
CA GLY A 226 -1.49 -0.29 -3.87
C GLY A 226 -0.06 -0.35 -4.44
N GLY A 227 0.73 -1.29 -3.93
CA GLY A 227 2.15 -1.39 -4.21
C GLY A 227 2.53 -2.23 -5.44
N ILE A 228 3.70 -2.85 -5.36
CA ILE A 228 4.36 -3.58 -6.46
C ILE A 228 4.57 -5.08 -6.14
N GLY A 229 3.98 -5.57 -5.04
CA GLY A 229 4.29 -6.90 -4.50
C GLY A 229 3.97 -8.06 -5.42
N GLY A 230 2.99 -7.89 -6.32
CA GLY A 230 2.63 -8.88 -7.31
C GLY A 230 3.72 -9.17 -8.35
N LEU A 231 4.77 -8.35 -8.44
CA LEU A 231 5.94 -8.61 -9.29
C LEU A 231 6.86 -9.70 -8.70
N TYR A 232 6.84 -9.91 -7.38
CA TYR A 232 7.77 -10.78 -6.67
C TYR A 232 7.23 -12.21 -6.50
N ARG A 233 8.13 -13.18 -6.49
CA ARG A 233 7.81 -14.60 -6.30
C ARG A 233 7.24 -14.87 -4.91
N HIS A 234 7.95 -14.42 -3.88
CA HIS A 234 7.49 -14.46 -2.51
C HIS A 234 7.02 -13.07 -2.08
N SER A 235 5.72 -12.92 -1.88
CA SER A 235 5.10 -11.67 -1.48
C SER A 235 3.86 -11.93 -0.64
N THR A 236 3.64 -11.11 0.38
CA THR A 236 2.40 -11.12 1.18
C THR A 236 1.26 -10.42 0.48
N ASN A 237 1.54 -9.74 -0.63
CA ASN A 237 0.58 -8.93 -1.39
C ASN A 237 -0.18 -9.76 -2.42
N PHE A 238 -1.36 -9.30 -2.80
CA PHE A 238 -2.10 -9.88 -3.90
C PHE A 238 -1.35 -9.79 -5.23
N ARG A 239 -1.48 -10.81 -6.07
CA ARG A 239 -0.77 -10.94 -7.35
C ARG A 239 -1.12 -9.87 -8.39
N GLN A 240 -2.29 -9.24 -8.28
CA GLN A 240 -2.71 -8.15 -9.17
C GLN A 240 -2.04 -6.81 -8.86
N LEU A 241 -1.34 -6.65 -7.75
CA LEU A 241 -0.66 -5.41 -7.37
C LEU A 241 0.70 -5.31 -8.06
N THR A 242 0.72 -4.89 -9.30
CA THR A 242 1.89 -4.90 -10.19
C THR A 242 2.50 -3.52 -10.43
N GLY A 243 2.10 -2.51 -9.61
CA GLY A 243 2.66 -1.16 -9.71
C GLY A 243 2.10 -0.32 -10.86
N ASP A 244 0.85 -0.56 -11.24
CA ASP A 244 0.22 0.09 -12.40
C ASP A 244 0.32 1.62 -12.34
N ALA A 245 0.05 2.25 -11.18
CA ALA A 245 0.17 3.70 -11.04
C ALA A 245 1.61 4.20 -11.20
N VAL A 246 2.59 3.45 -10.69
CA VAL A 246 4.01 3.80 -10.81
C VAL A 246 4.46 3.69 -12.28
N ALA A 247 4.08 2.61 -12.96
CA ALA A 247 4.40 2.42 -14.37
C ALA A 247 3.80 3.51 -15.26
N ILE A 248 2.51 3.86 -15.01
CA ILE A 248 1.83 4.94 -15.72
C ILE A 248 2.48 6.29 -15.41
N ALA A 249 2.85 6.54 -14.15
CA ALA A 249 3.57 7.76 -13.79
C ALA A 249 4.89 7.88 -14.55
N LEU A 250 5.71 6.83 -14.58
CA LEU A 250 6.97 6.79 -15.34
C LEU A 250 6.75 7.01 -16.83
N LYS A 251 5.73 6.37 -17.41
CA LYS A 251 5.38 6.52 -18.83
C LYS A 251 5.02 7.96 -19.21
N HIS A 252 4.33 8.67 -18.33
CA HIS A 252 3.88 10.05 -18.56
C HIS A 252 4.80 11.11 -17.98
N GLY A 253 5.97 10.74 -17.41
CA GLY A 253 6.92 11.69 -16.84
C GLY A 253 6.45 12.34 -15.53
N ILE A 254 5.44 11.76 -14.88
CA ILE A 254 5.00 12.17 -13.54
C ILE A 254 6.09 11.78 -12.54
N GLU A 255 6.41 12.69 -11.61
CA GLU A 255 7.48 12.47 -10.65
C GLU A 255 7.23 11.21 -9.80
N THR A 256 8.25 10.35 -9.71
CA THR A 256 8.33 9.22 -8.80
C THR A 256 9.49 9.40 -7.83
N GLU A 257 9.44 8.76 -6.68
CA GLU A 257 10.48 8.89 -5.65
C GLU A 257 10.66 7.57 -4.92
N HIS A 258 11.93 7.18 -4.70
CA HIS A 258 12.30 6.00 -3.93
C HIS A 258 11.62 4.70 -4.39
N VAL A 259 11.46 4.52 -5.72
CA VAL A 259 10.83 3.31 -6.27
C VAL A 259 11.59 2.04 -5.87
N ASN A 260 12.84 2.18 -5.48
CA ASN A 260 13.67 1.11 -4.92
C ASN A 260 13.46 0.84 -3.41
N TYR A 261 12.62 1.61 -2.69
CA TYR A 261 12.37 1.41 -1.25
C TYR A 261 11.32 0.32 -1.03
N ILE A 262 11.79 -0.90 -0.82
CA ILE A 262 10.98 -2.10 -0.71
C ILE A 262 11.26 -2.77 0.64
N GLN A 263 10.21 -2.94 1.45
CA GLN A 263 10.31 -3.65 2.72
C GLN A 263 10.08 -5.13 2.51
N VAL A 264 10.98 -5.93 3.07
CA VAL A 264 10.86 -7.38 3.17
C VAL A 264 10.40 -7.74 4.58
N HIS A 265 9.34 -8.54 4.69
CA HIS A 265 8.95 -9.13 5.97
C HIS A 265 9.80 -10.39 6.24
N PRO A 266 10.39 -10.50 7.41
CA PRO A 266 11.32 -11.60 7.70
C PRO A 266 10.66 -12.98 7.77
N THR A 267 9.39 -13.04 8.21
CA THR A 267 8.68 -14.28 8.50
C THR A 267 7.33 -14.35 7.77
N THR A 268 7.29 -15.15 6.71
CA THR A 268 6.07 -15.62 6.07
C THR A 268 6.10 -17.14 6.06
N PHE A 269 4.94 -17.77 6.08
CA PHE A 269 4.88 -19.23 6.00
C PHE A 269 5.49 -19.70 4.67
N TYR A 270 6.40 -20.65 4.73
CA TYR A 270 7.04 -21.23 3.55
C TYR A 270 6.23 -22.44 3.04
N SER A 271 5.83 -22.39 1.77
CA SER A 271 5.26 -23.50 1.02
C SER A 271 6.14 -23.82 -0.20
N GLU A 272 6.24 -25.11 -0.57
CA GLU A 272 6.86 -25.51 -1.84
C GLU A 272 5.93 -25.31 -3.03
N GLU A 273 4.62 -25.28 -2.79
CA GLU A 273 3.61 -25.00 -3.81
C GLU A 273 3.57 -23.50 -4.11
N GLU A 274 3.32 -23.15 -5.36
CA GLU A 274 3.12 -21.76 -5.76
C GLU A 274 1.77 -21.28 -5.24
N GLU A 275 1.77 -20.63 -4.10
CA GLU A 275 0.59 -20.00 -3.52
C GLU A 275 0.26 -18.70 -4.24
N ASP A 276 -1.00 -18.29 -4.17
CA ASP A 276 -1.44 -16.99 -4.70
C ASP A 276 -0.72 -15.82 -4.00
N ARG A 277 -0.39 -15.98 -2.70
CA ARG A 277 0.45 -15.08 -1.90
C ARG A 277 1.07 -15.81 -0.72
N SER A 278 2.21 -15.32 -0.22
CA SER A 278 2.82 -15.85 1.01
C SER A 278 2.00 -15.44 2.24
N PHE A 279 1.63 -16.41 3.06
CA PHE A 279 0.89 -16.12 4.29
C PHE A 279 1.79 -15.45 5.33
N LEU A 280 1.36 -14.30 5.85
CA LEU A 280 2.12 -13.53 6.83
C LEU A 280 2.07 -14.20 8.21
N ILE A 281 3.25 -14.47 8.78
CA ILE A 281 3.39 -14.73 10.22
C ILE A 281 3.74 -13.40 10.88
N SER A 282 2.76 -12.81 11.57
CA SER A 282 2.85 -11.45 12.11
C SER A 282 4.09 -11.21 12.95
N GLU A 283 4.62 -9.99 12.92
CA GLU A 283 5.71 -9.56 13.80
C GLU A 283 5.34 -9.67 15.28
N SER A 284 4.06 -9.52 15.62
CA SER A 284 3.55 -9.66 16.97
C SER A 284 3.87 -11.05 17.58
N VAL A 285 3.87 -12.11 16.74
CA VAL A 285 4.25 -13.47 17.17
C VAL A 285 5.65 -13.50 17.77
N ARG A 286 6.62 -12.84 17.11
CA ARG A 286 7.98 -12.70 17.63
C ARG A 286 8.03 -11.73 18.83
N GLY A 287 7.21 -10.70 18.81
CA GLY A 287 7.05 -9.75 19.92
C GLY A 287 6.55 -10.42 21.19
N GLU A 288 5.69 -11.42 21.09
CA GLU A 288 5.14 -12.20 22.21
C GLU A 288 6.03 -13.39 22.61
N GLY A 289 7.11 -13.65 21.88
CA GLY A 289 8.13 -14.55 22.37
C GLY A 289 8.60 -15.65 21.43
N ALA A 290 8.01 -15.82 20.24
CA ALA A 290 8.46 -16.83 19.28
C ALA A 290 9.94 -16.72 18.95
N LYS A 291 10.57 -17.86 18.61
CA LYS A 291 12.01 -17.99 18.42
C LYS A 291 12.35 -18.56 17.04
N LEU A 292 13.46 -18.11 16.48
CA LEU A 292 13.96 -18.55 15.16
C LEU A 292 15.11 -19.53 15.29
N TYR A 293 15.04 -20.62 14.54
CA TYR A 293 16.03 -21.71 14.53
C TYR A 293 16.50 -22.03 13.12
N GLY A 294 17.79 -22.36 13.01
CA GLY A 294 18.37 -22.95 11.79
C GLY A 294 18.04 -24.44 11.65
N LYS A 295 18.57 -25.08 10.61
CA LYS A 295 18.40 -26.52 10.33
C LYS A 295 18.87 -27.43 11.52
N ASP A 296 19.85 -26.98 12.26
CA ASP A 296 20.37 -27.70 13.43
C ASP A 296 19.59 -27.45 14.73
N MET A 297 18.45 -26.82 14.62
CA MET A 297 17.57 -26.42 15.73
C MET A 297 18.28 -25.56 16.78
N LYS A 298 19.28 -24.77 16.36
CA LYS A 298 19.89 -23.75 17.19
C LYS A 298 19.37 -22.37 16.82
N ARG A 299 19.09 -21.57 17.85
CA ARG A 299 18.76 -20.16 17.71
C ARG A 299 19.98 -19.41 17.15
N PHE A 300 19.77 -18.57 16.12
CA PHE A 300 20.88 -17.94 15.38
C PHE A 300 20.88 -16.42 15.45
N THR A 301 19.79 -15.79 15.93
CA THR A 301 19.67 -14.34 15.93
C THR A 301 18.79 -13.82 17.08
N ASN A 302 18.69 -12.50 17.21
CA ASN A 302 17.69 -11.82 18.03
C ASN A 302 16.45 -11.54 17.15
N GLU A 303 15.32 -12.12 17.48
CA GLU A 303 14.06 -12.06 16.73
C GLU A 303 13.42 -10.66 16.72
N LEU A 304 13.85 -9.78 17.63
CA LEU A 304 13.35 -8.40 17.76
C LEU A 304 14.20 -7.35 17.03
N LEU A 305 15.12 -7.79 16.19
CA LEU A 305 15.83 -6.88 15.27
C LEU A 305 14.83 -6.19 14.33
N PRO A 306 15.13 -4.98 13.84
CA PRO A 306 14.41 -4.37 12.72
C PRO A 306 14.28 -5.34 11.54
N ARG A 307 13.19 -5.22 10.76
CA ARG A 307 12.84 -6.18 9.69
C ARG A 307 13.93 -6.39 8.67
N ASP A 308 14.57 -5.33 8.23
CA ASP A 308 15.68 -5.35 7.27
C ASP A 308 16.90 -6.14 7.81
N LEU A 309 17.29 -5.87 9.05
CA LEU A 309 18.41 -6.57 9.70
C LEU A 309 18.08 -8.05 9.96
N LEU A 310 16.85 -8.33 10.43
CA LEU A 310 16.44 -9.71 10.67
C LEU A 310 16.36 -10.52 9.38
N THR A 311 15.86 -9.92 8.30
CA THR A 311 15.84 -10.53 6.97
C THR A 311 17.24 -10.95 6.53
N ILE A 312 18.24 -10.08 6.69
CA ILE A 312 19.63 -10.38 6.36
C ILE A 312 20.14 -11.59 7.17
N GLU A 313 19.85 -11.64 8.46
CA GLU A 313 20.27 -12.76 9.32
C GLU A 313 19.60 -14.09 8.91
N ILE A 314 18.32 -14.07 8.58
CA ILE A 314 17.60 -15.25 8.08
C ILE A 314 18.20 -15.75 6.77
N LEU A 315 18.42 -14.86 5.79
CA LEU A 315 19.00 -15.24 4.50
C LEU A 315 20.45 -15.78 4.65
N LYS A 316 21.25 -15.20 5.53
CA LYS A 316 22.58 -15.75 5.89
C LYS A 316 22.48 -17.16 6.46
N GLN A 317 21.50 -17.41 7.35
CA GLN A 317 21.30 -18.72 7.95
C GLN A 317 20.82 -19.73 6.90
N MET A 318 19.83 -19.36 6.06
CA MET A 318 19.37 -20.21 4.96
C MET A 318 20.52 -20.61 4.02
N LYS A 319 21.35 -19.64 3.63
CA LYS A 319 22.54 -19.89 2.78
C LYS A 319 23.54 -20.83 3.47
N LYS A 320 23.82 -20.64 4.74
CA LYS A 320 24.73 -21.49 5.55
C LYS A 320 24.18 -22.91 5.65
N ASP A 321 22.89 -23.09 5.85
CA ASP A 321 22.24 -24.38 6.04
C ASP A 321 21.91 -25.09 4.72
N GLY A 322 21.97 -24.38 3.59
CA GLY A 322 21.55 -24.88 2.28
C GLY A 322 20.05 -25.19 2.24
N THR A 323 19.22 -24.36 2.91
CA THR A 323 17.77 -24.56 3.02
C THR A 323 17.02 -23.41 2.38
N LYS A 324 15.74 -23.64 2.02
CA LYS A 324 14.82 -22.63 1.46
C LYS A 324 14.03 -21.87 2.53
N HIS A 325 14.16 -22.23 3.79
CA HIS A 325 13.46 -21.65 4.93
C HIS A 325 14.27 -21.80 6.22
N VAL A 326 13.87 -21.08 7.26
CA VAL A 326 14.26 -21.32 8.65
C VAL A 326 13.03 -21.76 9.44
N TRP A 327 13.20 -22.09 10.72
CA TRP A 327 12.13 -22.58 11.59
C TRP A 327 11.72 -21.51 12.60
N GLU A 328 10.40 -21.30 12.78
CA GLU A 328 9.84 -20.45 13.84
C GLU A 328 9.08 -21.30 14.86
N ASP A 329 9.38 -21.11 16.14
CA ASP A 329 8.80 -21.83 17.27
C ASP A 329 7.86 -20.92 18.07
N LEU A 330 6.55 -21.21 18.00
CA LEU A 330 5.52 -20.46 18.69
C LEU A 330 5.22 -21.02 20.10
N ARG A 331 5.76 -22.21 20.47
CA ARG A 331 5.53 -22.88 21.76
C ARG A 331 6.09 -22.11 22.96
N THR A 332 6.93 -21.12 22.70
CA THR A 332 7.48 -20.22 23.71
C THR A 332 6.50 -19.14 24.17
N ILE A 333 5.37 -18.99 23.45
CA ILE A 333 4.25 -18.11 23.81
C ILE A 333 3.30 -18.90 24.73
N PRO A 334 2.80 -18.32 25.84
CA PRO A 334 1.78 -18.97 26.67
C PRO A 334 0.56 -19.40 25.83
N HIS A 335 0.10 -20.63 26.02
CA HIS A 335 -0.95 -21.23 25.16
C HIS A 335 -2.22 -20.38 25.09
N ASP A 336 -2.67 -19.85 26.20
CA ASP A 336 -3.91 -19.05 26.26
C ASP A 336 -3.75 -17.72 25.50
N GLU A 337 -2.56 -17.12 25.52
CA GLU A 337 -2.22 -15.93 24.76
C GLU A 337 -2.12 -16.24 23.27
N LEU A 338 -1.44 -17.35 22.91
CA LEU A 338 -1.31 -17.79 21.52
C LEU A 338 -2.69 -17.99 20.86
N VAL A 339 -3.59 -18.70 21.51
CA VAL A 339 -4.94 -18.99 20.98
C VAL A 339 -5.79 -17.72 20.91
N LYS A 340 -5.64 -16.81 21.87
CA LYS A 340 -6.41 -15.57 21.93
C LYS A 340 -5.95 -14.54 20.90
N HIS A 341 -4.65 -14.42 20.67
CA HIS A 341 -4.08 -13.34 19.85
C HIS A 341 -3.86 -13.73 18.39
N PHE A 342 -3.69 -15.02 18.08
CA PHE A 342 -3.29 -15.48 16.74
C PHE A 342 -4.17 -16.64 16.19
N PRO A 343 -5.50 -16.56 16.30
CA PRO A 343 -6.38 -17.65 15.88
C PRO A 343 -6.25 -17.98 14.38
N ASN A 344 -6.12 -16.97 13.52
CA ASN A 344 -6.01 -17.18 12.07
C ASN A 344 -4.65 -17.78 11.67
N ILE A 345 -3.56 -17.42 12.37
CA ILE A 345 -2.23 -18.02 12.15
C ILE A 345 -2.27 -19.49 12.52
N ILE A 346 -2.89 -19.84 13.65
CA ILE A 346 -3.04 -21.24 14.09
C ILE A 346 -3.83 -22.04 13.06
N GLU A 347 -4.96 -21.49 12.59
CA GLU A 347 -5.83 -22.17 11.62
C GLU A 347 -5.09 -22.38 10.29
N HIS A 348 -4.44 -21.36 9.74
CA HIS A 348 -3.66 -21.49 8.52
C HIS A 348 -2.55 -22.54 8.65
N CYS A 349 -1.76 -22.50 9.71
CA CYS A 349 -0.71 -23.50 9.93
C CYS A 349 -1.28 -24.91 10.00
N LYS A 350 -2.44 -25.10 10.65
CA LYS A 350 -3.13 -26.38 10.74
C LYS A 350 -3.63 -26.87 9.37
N GLU A 351 -4.13 -26.00 8.52
CA GLU A 351 -4.52 -26.31 7.14
C GLU A 351 -3.31 -26.77 6.32
N GLN A 352 -2.14 -26.19 6.59
CA GLN A 352 -0.87 -26.58 5.98
C GLN A 352 -0.20 -27.80 6.65
N GLY A 353 -0.88 -28.44 7.61
CA GLY A 353 -0.43 -29.68 8.25
C GLY A 353 0.50 -29.48 9.46
N TYR A 354 0.62 -28.25 9.99
CA TYR A 354 1.47 -27.92 11.13
C TYR A 354 0.63 -27.65 12.40
N ASP A 355 1.01 -28.28 13.52
CA ASP A 355 0.45 -27.98 14.83
C ASP A 355 1.43 -27.08 15.60
N VAL A 356 1.18 -25.78 15.58
CA VAL A 356 2.08 -24.76 16.21
C VAL A 356 2.28 -24.96 17.72
N THR A 357 1.41 -25.78 18.37
CA THR A 357 1.54 -26.13 19.79
C THR A 357 2.50 -27.29 20.03
N LYS A 358 2.89 -28.02 18.97
CA LYS A 358 3.74 -29.24 19.06
C LYS A 358 5.05 -29.10 18.30
N GLU A 359 5.08 -28.31 17.24
CA GLU A 359 6.22 -28.25 16.34
C GLU A 359 6.50 -26.82 15.84
N CYS A 360 7.68 -26.61 15.28
CA CYS A 360 8.05 -25.36 14.60
C CYS A 360 7.42 -25.31 13.22
N ILE A 361 7.19 -24.09 12.71
CA ILE A 361 6.70 -23.86 11.35
C ILE A 361 7.83 -23.35 10.45
N PRO A 362 7.83 -23.69 9.15
CA PRO A 362 8.82 -23.19 8.20
C PRO A 362 8.48 -21.74 7.83
N VAL A 363 9.48 -20.84 7.88
CA VAL A 363 9.29 -19.43 7.51
C VAL A 363 10.40 -18.92 6.59
N VAL A 364 10.02 -17.99 5.69
CA VAL A 364 10.89 -17.39 4.68
C VAL A 364 10.63 -15.89 4.57
N PRO A 365 11.65 -15.06 4.29
CA PRO A 365 11.45 -13.67 3.96
C PRO A 365 10.66 -13.47 2.65
N ALA A 366 9.74 -12.51 2.64
CA ALA A 366 8.94 -12.17 1.47
C ALA A 366 8.78 -10.65 1.31
N GLN A 367 8.61 -10.19 0.08
CA GLN A 367 8.20 -8.80 -0.16
C GLN A 367 6.90 -8.52 0.61
N HIS A 368 6.81 -7.32 1.21
CA HIS A 368 5.69 -7.02 2.09
C HIS A 368 5.10 -5.62 1.90
N TYR A 369 5.91 -4.59 1.76
CA TYR A 369 5.44 -3.21 1.62
C TYR A 369 6.35 -2.39 0.71
N PHE A 370 5.75 -1.47 -0.02
CA PHE A 370 6.42 -0.55 -0.93
C PHE A 370 6.37 0.86 -0.34
N MET A 371 7.53 1.45 0.03
CA MET A 371 7.59 2.77 0.64
C MET A 371 7.80 3.90 -0.37
N GLY A 372 8.27 3.57 -1.57
CA GLY A 372 8.38 4.50 -2.67
C GLY A 372 7.07 4.70 -3.44
N GLY A 373 7.15 5.26 -4.63
CA GLY A 373 5.98 5.39 -5.50
C GLY A 373 5.88 6.70 -6.25
N VAL A 374 4.66 7.07 -6.60
CA VAL A 374 4.36 8.38 -7.19
C VAL A 374 4.64 9.46 -6.16
N ARG A 375 5.55 10.38 -6.47
CA ARG A 375 5.90 11.47 -5.57
C ARG A 375 4.72 12.41 -5.38
N VAL A 376 4.42 12.74 -4.13
CA VAL A 376 3.32 13.64 -3.78
C VAL A 376 3.74 14.69 -2.77
N ASN A 377 3.01 15.80 -2.75
CA ASN A 377 3.11 16.81 -1.71
C ASN A 377 2.26 16.44 -0.47
N TYR A 378 2.20 17.31 0.53
CA TYR A 378 1.46 17.06 1.79
C TYR A 378 -0.06 16.93 1.60
N GLU A 379 -0.61 17.40 0.48
CA GLU A 379 -2.00 17.25 0.10
C GLU A 379 -2.24 16.09 -0.88
N SER A 380 -1.20 15.25 -1.08
CA SER A 380 -1.21 14.10 -2.01
C SER A 380 -1.41 14.48 -3.49
N ARG A 381 -1.12 15.71 -3.88
CA ARG A 381 -1.05 16.09 -5.29
C ARG A 381 0.19 15.47 -5.92
N THR A 382 0.06 15.03 -7.16
CA THR A 382 1.21 14.64 -8.00
C THR A 382 1.74 15.85 -8.79
N SER A 383 2.83 15.66 -9.52
CA SER A 383 3.33 16.69 -10.46
C SER A 383 2.37 16.96 -11.62
N MET A 384 1.46 16.04 -11.94
CA MET A 384 0.43 16.23 -12.95
C MET A 384 -0.85 16.84 -12.32
N PRO A 385 -1.28 18.03 -12.71
CA PRO A 385 -2.51 18.66 -12.22
C PRO A 385 -3.73 17.74 -12.37
N ARG A 386 -4.67 17.81 -11.41
CA ARG A 386 -5.90 17.01 -11.34
C ARG A 386 -5.70 15.52 -11.08
N LEU A 387 -4.45 15.11 -10.76
CA LEU A 387 -4.09 13.75 -10.37
C LEU A 387 -3.57 13.74 -8.94
N TYR A 388 -4.17 12.89 -8.12
CA TYR A 388 -3.74 12.59 -6.75
C TYR A 388 -3.24 11.17 -6.65
N ALA A 389 -2.35 10.89 -5.70
CA ALA A 389 -1.98 9.52 -5.34
C ALA A 389 -2.02 9.35 -3.83
N VAL A 390 -2.64 8.27 -3.33
CA VAL A 390 -2.85 8.00 -1.91
C VAL A 390 -2.60 6.53 -1.57
N GLY A 391 -2.23 6.25 -0.32
CA GLY A 391 -1.87 4.91 0.13
C GLY A 391 -0.58 4.42 -0.50
N GLU A 392 -0.38 3.11 -0.56
CA GLU A 392 0.91 2.49 -0.87
C GLU A 392 1.49 2.81 -2.27
N CYS A 393 0.70 3.30 -3.23
CA CYS A 393 1.23 3.75 -4.52
C CYS A 393 1.87 5.15 -4.46
N ALA A 394 1.68 5.89 -3.36
CA ALA A 394 2.16 7.25 -3.17
C ALA A 394 3.41 7.30 -2.30
N CYS A 395 4.41 8.08 -2.70
CA CYS A 395 5.56 8.41 -1.88
C CYS A 395 5.39 9.81 -1.26
N ASN A 396 4.85 9.88 -0.05
CA ASN A 396 4.76 11.09 0.75
C ASN A 396 5.93 11.27 1.73
N GLY A 397 6.85 10.30 1.78
CA GLY A 397 8.03 10.34 2.62
C GLY A 397 7.84 9.94 4.09
N VAL A 398 6.63 9.54 4.52
CA VAL A 398 6.37 9.13 5.92
C VAL A 398 7.27 7.99 6.37
N HIS A 399 7.53 7.02 5.50
CA HIS A 399 8.14 5.75 5.89
C HIS A 399 9.67 5.72 5.79
N GLY A 400 10.26 6.66 5.07
CA GLY A 400 11.68 6.60 4.76
C GLY A 400 12.05 5.26 4.12
N ARG A 401 13.24 4.76 4.41
CA ARG A 401 13.78 3.53 3.81
C ARG A 401 13.21 2.24 4.38
N ASN A 402 12.56 2.28 5.55
CA ASN A 402 11.97 1.11 6.18
C ASN A 402 10.79 1.52 7.07
N ARG A 403 9.62 0.98 6.80
CA ARG A 403 8.37 1.34 7.46
C ARG A 403 8.30 0.83 8.90
N LEU A 404 7.95 1.69 9.84
CA LEU A 404 7.55 1.27 11.19
C LEU A 404 6.21 0.51 11.10
N ALA A 405 6.11 -0.63 11.77
CA ALA A 405 4.90 -1.45 11.78
C ALA A 405 3.67 -0.64 12.20
N SER A 406 2.49 -0.98 11.69
CA SER A 406 1.19 -0.35 11.99
C SER A 406 1.04 1.14 11.63
N ASN A 407 2.02 1.75 10.94
CA ASN A 407 1.91 3.12 10.40
C ASN A 407 1.20 3.17 9.04
N SER A 408 1.22 2.10 8.22
CA SER A 408 0.75 2.17 6.84
C SER A 408 -0.75 2.44 6.68
N LEU A 409 -1.59 1.79 7.50
CA LEU A 409 -3.03 2.06 7.47
C LEU A 409 -3.34 3.50 7.89
N LEU A 410 -2.63 4.00 8.91
CA LEU A 410 -2.80 5.38 9.38
C LEU A 410 -2.37 6.39 8.30
N GLU A 411 -1.18 6.19 7.72
CA GLU A 411 -0.66 7.01 6.62
C GLU A 411 -1.67 7.08 5.48
N ALA A 412 -2.11 5.90 4.99
CA ALA A 412 -3.06 5.79 3.89
C ALA A 412 -4.36 6.56 4.13
N LEU A 413 -4.90 6.50 5.33
CA LEU A 413 -6.15 7.19 5.70
C LEU A 413 -5.92 8.70 5.90
N VAL A 414 -4.87 9.10 6.60
CA VAL A 414 -4.57 10.53 6.84
C VAL A 414 -4.41 11.28 5.52
N PHE A 415 -3.58 10.74 4.62
CA PHE A 415 -3.29 11.41 3.34
C PHE A 415 -4.46 11.30 2.35
N ALA A 416 -5.28 10.24 2.41
CA ALA A 416 -6.53 10.18 1.65
C ALA A 416 -7.52 11.27 2.06
N LYS A 417 -7.68 11.53 3.37
CA LYS A 417 -8.53 12.61 3.88
C LYS A 417 -8.02 13.99 3.46
N ARG A 418 -6.71 14.20 3.52
CA ARG A 418 -6.08 15.45 3.08
C ARG A 418 -6.28 15.69 1.60
N ALA A 419 -6.03 14.68 0.77
CA ALA A 419 -6.25 14.73 -0.68
C ALA A 419 -7.70 15.09 -1.04
N ALA A 420 -8.67 14.46 -0.38
CA ALA A 420 -10.08 14.74 -0.60
C ALA A 420 -10.44 16.20 -0.22
N ASN A 421 -9.97 16.68 0.93
CA ASN A 421 -10.22 18.04 1.39
C ASN A 421 -9.59 19.07 0.45
N ASP A 422 -8.38 18.84 -0.01
CA ASP A 422 -7.68 19.73 -0.95
C ASP A 422 -8.37 19.76 -2.31
N MET A 423 -8.70 18.60 -2.86
CA MET A 423 -9.45 18.47 -4.10
C MET A 423 -10.78 19.24 -4.03
N LEU A 424 -11.53 19.08 -2.95
CA LEU A 424 -12.82 19.76 -2.76
C LEU A 424 -12.66 21.28 -2.60
N GLY A 425 -11.62 21.72 -1.89
CA GLY A 425 -11.31 23.15 -1.70
C GLY A 425 -10.91 23.88 -2.98
N THR A 426 -10.38 23.13 -3.95
CA THR A 426 -9.91 23.68 -5.26
C THR A 426 -10.71 23.15 -6.44
N TYR A 427 -11.88 22.53 -6.20
CA TYR A 427 -12.64 21.84 -7.22
C TYR A 427 -13.06 22.79 -8.35
N SER A 428 -12.74 22.40 -9.56
CA SER A 428 -13.22 23.03 -10.79
C SER A 428 -13.56 21.97 -11.85
N ARG A 429 -14.57 22.24 -12.67
CA ARG A 429 -14.86 21.38 -13.82
C ARG A 429 -13.87 21.63 -14.94
N GLU A 430 -13.68 20.59 -15.73
CA GLU A 430 -12.82 20.64 -16.90
C GLU A 430 -13.56 20.02 -18.10
N ASP A 431 -13.89 20.85 -19.06
CA ASP A 431 -14.73 20.47 -20.21
C ASP A 431 -13.94 20.36 -21.53
N SER A 432 -12.59 20.50 -21.50
CA SER A 432 -11.76 20.36 -22.70
C SER A 432 -11.96 19.01 -23.38
N PRO A 433 -12.00 18.92 -24.69
CA PRO A 433 -12.14 17.66 -25.40
C PRO A 433 -10.96 16.73 -25.13
N VAL A 434 -11.25 15.47 -24.90
CA VAL A 434 -10.24 14.42 -24.76
C VAL A 434 -10.32 13.50 -25.97
N SER A 435 -9.17 13.19 -26.56
CA SER A 435 -9.02 12.22 -27.65
C SER A 435 -7.93 11.22 -27.32
N VAL A 436 -8.20 9.94 -27.56
CA VAL A 436 -7.22 8.86 -27.34
C VAL A 436 -7.35 7.82 -28.43
N ASP A 437 -6.21 7.32 -28.89
CA ASP A 437 -6.16 6.16 -29.79
C ASP A 437 -6.12 4.88 -28.94
N LEU A 438 -7.24 4.15 -28.90
CA LEU A 438 -7.34 2.91 -28.11
C LEU A 438 -6.65 1.72 -28.78
N SER A 439 -6.18 1.83 -30.04
CA SER A 439 -5.55 0.72 -30.77
C SER A 439 -4.22 0.28 -30.14
N GLN A 440 -3.53 1.18 -29.43
CA GLN A 440 -2.27 0.90 -28.71
C GLN A 440 -2.44 -0.02 -27.50
N TYR A 441 -3.66 -0.22 -27.03
CA TYR A 441 -3.97 -1.03 -25.84
C TYR A 441 -4.55 -2.42 -26.16
N ASN A 442 -4.42 -2.91 -27.38
CA ASN A 442 -5.04 -4.18 -27.79
C ASN A 442 -4.38 -5.41 -27.17
N ASP A 443 -3.06 -5.37 -26.92
CA ASP A 443 -2.30 -6.49 -26.34
C ASP A 443 -2.11 -6.27 -24.82
N ALA A 444 -2.94 -6.97 -24.02
CA ALA A 444 -2.91 -6.85 -22.57
C ALA A 444 -1.63 -7.40 -21.95
N ASP A 445 -1.15 -8.52 -22.46
CA ASP A 445 0.04 -9.19 -21.90
C ASP A 445 1.32 -8.43 -22.25
N ALA A 446 1.38 -7.81 -23.44
CA ALA A 446 2.49 -6.94 -23.81
C ALA A 446 2.55 -5.70 -22.91
N LEU A 447 1.39 -5.07 -22.66
CA LEU A 447 1.29 -3.89 -21.80
C LEU A 447 1.68 -4.21 -20.36
N GLU A 448 1.24 -5.35 -19.82
CA GLU A 448 1.59 -5.76 -18.45
C GLU A 448 3.10 -5.99 -18.31
N ARG A 449 3.75 -6.61 -19.30
CA ARG A 449 5.21 -6.79 -19.31
C ARG A 449 5.96 -5.48 -19.45
N GLU A 450 5.47 -4.57 -20.31
CA GLU A 450 6.03 -3.22 -20.47
C GLU A 450 6.01 -2.48 -19.13
N TYR A 451 4.87 -2.46 -18.43
CA TYR A 451 4.72 -1.78 -17.15
C TYR A 451 5.59 -2.39 -16.06
N ALA A 452 5.63 -3.73 -15.96
CA ALA A 452 6.56 -4.40 -15.04
C ALA A 452 8.02 -4.04 -15.36
N GLY A 453 8.38 -3.94 -16.62
CA GLY A 453 9.70 -3.52 -17.08
C GLY A 453 10.04 -2.10 -16.65
N LEU A 454 9.14 -1.13 -16.84
CA LEU A 454 9.33 0.25 -16.41
C LEU A 454 9.63 0.35 -14.90
N VAL A 455 8.85 -0.35 -14.07
CA VAL A 455 9.05 -0.36 -12.61
C VAL A 455 10.39 -0.99 -12.24
N GLN A 456 10.76 -2.11 -12.87
CA GLN A 456 12.06 -2.77 -12.63
C GLN A 456 13.24 -1.92 -13.06
N ASP A 457 13.15 -1.25 -14.22
CA ASP A 457 14.20 -0.35 -14.70
C ASP A 457 14.41 0.83 -13.76
N GLU A 458 13.33 1.38 -13.21
CA GLU A 458 13.41 2.47 -12.25
C GLU A 458 14.03 2.01 -10.92
N ILE A 459 13.66 0.83 -10.40
CA ILE A 459 14.28 0.23 -9.22
C ILE A 459 15.80 0.11 -9.42
N GLU A 460 16.25 -0.40 -10.57
CA GLU A 460 17.68 -0.55 -10.86
C GLU A 460 18.36 0.82 -11.09
N ARG A 461 17.69 1.77 -11.73
CA ARG A 461 18.19 3.14 -11.91
C ARG A 461 18.48 3.84 -10.58
N GLU A 462 17.66 3.59 -9.57
CA GLU A 462 17.84 4.10 -8.21
C GLU A 462 18.82 3.26 -7.36
N GLY A 463 19.55 2.31 -7.95
CA GLY A 463 20.59 1.55 -7.28
C GLY A 463 20.18 0.16 -6.79
N GLY A 464 19.04 -0.34 -7.24
CA GLY A 464 18.48 -1.63 -6.83
C GLY A 464 17.69 -1.55 -5.51
N PRO A 465 17.02 -2.65 -5.10
CA PRO A 465 16.17 -2.67 -3.91
C PRO A 465 16.91 -2.21 -2.65
N SER A 466 16.26 -1.36 -1.86
CA SER A 466 16.82 -0.78 -0.62
C SER A 466 17.03 -1.80 0.51
N SER A 467 16.35 -2.93 0.41
CA SER A 467 16.50 -4.09 1.26
C SER A 467 17.25 -5.21 0.53
N THR A 468 17.01 -6.46 0.87
CA THR A 468 17.60 -7.60 0.19
C THR A 468 16.90 -7.84 -1.16
N ARG A 469 17.66 -8.22 -2.20
CA ARG A 469 17.09 -8.68 -3.46
C ARG A 469 16.25 -9.93 -3.24
N ILE A 470 15.01 -9.90 -3.72
CA ILE A 470 14.07 -11.01 -3.75
C ILE A 470 13.75 -11.29 -5.21
N ALA A 471 13.58 -12.56 -5.55
CA ALA A 471 13.30 -12.98 -6.91
C ALA A 471 11.95 -12.44 -7.42
N TYR A 472 11.94 -11.96 -8.66
CA TYR A 472 10.72 -11.66 -9.39
C TYR A 472 10.00 -12.96 -9.79
N ARG A 473 8.70 -12.88 -10.08
CA ARG A 473 7.95 -13.98 -10.68
C ARG A 473 8.52 -14.31 -12.06
N ASP A 474 8.50 -15.59 -12.45
CA ASP A 474 9.03 -16.04 -13.73
C ASP A 474 8.47 -15.27 -14.94
N LYS A 475 7.21 -14.84 -14.86
CA LYS A 475 6.53 -14.00 -15.88
C LYS A 475 7.22 -12.65 -16.09
N PHE A 476 7.85 -12.10 -15.05
CA PHE A 476 8.48 -10.79 -15.03
C PHE A 476 10.02 -10.85 -14.88
N ALA A 477 10.58 -12.05 -14.59
CA ALA A 477 12.01 -12.22 -14.42
C ALA A 477 12.75 -12.03 -15.76
N ARG A 478 13.82 -11.25 -15.75
CA ARG A 478 14.72 -11.10 -16.89
C ARG A 478 15.56 -12.36 -17.08
N GLU A 479 16.04 -12.61 -18.32
CA GLU A 479 16.82 -13.83 -18.63
C GLU A 479 18.04 -14.00 -17.72
N ASN A 480 18.66 -12.92 -17.27
CA ASN A 480 19.85 -12.92 -16.40
C ASN A 480 19.53 -13.25 -14.95
N GLU A 481 18.28 -13.12 -14.51
CA GLU A 481 17.86 -13.29 -13.10
C GLU A 481 17.36 -14.70 -12.80
N LYS A 482 17.09 -15.51 -13.84
CA LYS A 482 16.62 -16.89 -13.71
C LYS A 482 17.66 -17.83 -13.10
N ALA A 483 18.94 -17.44 -13.11
CA ALA A 483 20.06 -18.27 -12.61
C ALA A 483 20.41 -18.03 -11.14
N ASP A 484 20.05 -16.89 -10.55
CA ASP A 484 20.44 -16.48 -9.17
C ASP A 484 19.26 -16.52 -8.17
N ALA A 485 18.12 -17.06 -8.56
CA ALA A 485 16.94 -17.15 -7.70
C ALA A 485 17.09 -18.24 -6.65
N VAL A 486 17.41 -17.83 -5.41
CA VAL A 486 17.22 -18.63 -4.20
C VAL A 486 15.80 -18.45 -3.72
#